data_f73f610ac131d3d5260afb6ea3ecc59d
#
_entry.id   f73f610ac131d3d5260afb6ea3ecc59d
#
_cell.length_a   1.000
_cell.length_b   1.000
_cell.length_c   1.000
_cell.angle_alpha   90.00
_cell.angle_beta   90.00
_cell.angle_gamma   90.00
#
_symmetry.space_group_name_H-M   'P 1'
#
loop_
_entity.id
_entity.type
_entity.pdbx_description
1 polymer ?
#
loop_
_entity_poly.entity_id
_entity_poly.type
_entity_poly.pdbx_seq_one_letter_code
_entity_poly.pdbx_strand_id
1 'polypeptide(L)'
;VVKEEKRQSYDRPYGKLLKVLWESLFKVHPYKDENIGRMEDLDAATLDEFMAYFDKYYSPDNAVLVVAGDIEIEKTKTLVSKYFSEVKRRPGFTRNFPKEVPITETEKVTAYDKNIQIPAVLAAYRMPGMAERDAFVLDMISTYLSGGKSSVLYKKLVDKKKLALEA
;
A
#
# COMPACT_ATOMS: atom_id res chain seq x y z
N VAL A 1 -0.69 2.64 20.84
CA VAL A 1 -0.43 3.59 19.74
C VAL A 1 -1.01 3.05 18.44
N VAL A 2 -0.51 1.94 17.84
CA VAL A 2 -0.92 1.42 16.51
C VAL A 2 -2.43 1.13 16.43
N LYS A 3 -3.01 0.50 17.45
CA LYS A 3 -4.47 0.24 17.50
C LYS A 3 -5.29 1.53 17.48
N GLU A 4 -4.80 2.58 18.11
CA GLU A 4 -5.47 3.87 18.12
C GLU A 4 -5.36 4.56 16.76
N GLU A 5 -4.22 4.49 16.12
CA GLU A 5 -4.03 4.97 14.75
C GLU A 5 -5.00 4.29 13.78
N LYS A 6 -5.17 2.96 13.89
CA LYS A 6 -6.14 2.21 13.10
C LYS A 6 -7.58 2.66 13.36
N ARG A 7 -7.97 2.87 14.64
CA ARG A 7 -9.31 3.38 14.97
C ARG A 7 -9.54 4.76 14.36
N GLN A 8 -8.61 5.69 14.54
CA GLN A 8 -8.69 7.03 13.97
C GLN A 8 -8.78 7.01 12.44
N SER A 9 -8.07 6.11 11.77
CA SER A 9 -8.18 5.94 10.32
C SER A 9 -9.58 5.48 9.91
N TYR A 10 -10.17 4.56 10.66
CA TYR A 10 -11.49 4.01 10.36
C TYR A 10 -12.65 4.93 10.74
N ASP A 11 -12.44 5.85 11.66
CA ASP A 11 -13.44 6.84 12.07
C ASP A 11 -13.58 7.99 11.05
N ARG A 12 -12.63 8.14 10.14
CA ARG A 12 -12.73 9.12 9.05
C ARG A 12 -13.76 8.66 8.00
N PRO A 13 -14.48 9.59 7.38
CA PRO A 13 -15.30 9.25 6.21
C PRO A 13 -14.48 8.51 5.17
N TYR A 14 -15.03 7.42 4.63
CA TYR A 14 -14.37 6.52 3.68
C TYR A 14 -13.12 5.78 4.20
N GLY A 15 -12.78 5.87 5.49
CA GLY A 15 -11.58 5.26 6.06
C GLY A 15 -11.47 3.74 5.88
N LYS A 16 -12.60 3.05 5.71
CA LYS A 16 -12.65 1.59 5.47
C LYS A 16 -12.68 1.23 3.98
N LEU A 17 -12.78 2.20 3.09
CA LEU A 17 -12.99 1.95 1.65
C LEU A 17 -11.83 1.15 1.04
N LEU A 18 -10.60 1.53 1.35
CA LEU A 18 -9.41 0.84 0.85
C LEU A 18 -9.31 -0.60 1.36
N LYS A 19 -9.67 -0.84 2.61
CA LYS A 19 -9.72 -2.21 3.16
C LYS A 19 -10.64 -3.09 2.33
N VAL A 20 -11.89 -2.65 2.14
CA VAL A 20 -12.89 -3.39 1.34
C VAL A 20 -12.38 -3.63 -0.08
N LEU A 21 -11.72 -2.63 -0.67
CA LEU A 21 -11.15 -2.73 -2.00
C LEU A 21 -10.06 -3.81 -2.08
N TRP A 22 -9.07 -3.76 -1.18
CA TRP A 22 -7.96 -4.71 -1.18
C TRP A 22 -8.43 -6.14 -0.91
N GLU A 23 -9.35 -6.36 0.03
CA GLU A 23 -9.97 -7.65 0.32
C GLU A 23 -10.79 -8.19 -0.88
N SER A 24 -11.34 -7.28 -1.68
CA SER A 24 -12.06 -7.66 -2.91
C SER A 24 -11.11 -8.03 -4.04
N LEU A 25 -10.05 -7.26 -4.22
CA LEU A 25 -9.07 -7.47 -5.28
C LEU A 25 -8.17 -8.68 -5.06
N PHE A 26 -7.80 -8.97 -3.81
CA PHE A 26 -6.86 -10.03 -3.48
C PHE A 26 -7.50 -11.04 -2.54
N LYS A 27 -7.48 -12.31 -2.92
CA LYS A 27 -8.05 -13.40 -2.12
C LYS A 27 -6.96 -14.23 -1.41
N VAL A 28 -5.80 -14.35 -2.04
CA VAL A 28 -4.71 -15.21 -1.59
C VAL A 28 -3.45 -14.40 -1.26
N HIS A 29 -3.11 -13.43 -2.11
CA HIS A 29 -1.92 -12.61 -1.92
C HIS A 29 -2.02 -11.75 -0.66
N PRO A 30 -0.93 -11.54 0.09
CA PRO A 30 -0.90 -10.70 1.30
C PRO A 30 -1.39 -9.26 1.13
N TYR A 31 -1.50 -8.76 -0.09
CA TYR A 31 -2.09 -7.44 -0.37
C TYR A 31 -3.56 -7.30 0.04
N LYS A 32 -4.24 -8.41 0.34
CA LYS A 32 -5.58 -8.37 0.93
C LYS A 32 -5.59 -7.77 2.35
N ASP A 33 -4.48 -7.88 3.06
CA ASP A 33 -4.34 -7.39 4.43
C ASP A 33 -3.77 -5.96 4.44
N GLU A 34 -4.26 -5.14 5.35
CA GLU A 34 -3.75 -3.79 5.53
C GLU A 34 -2.37 -3.79 6.20
N ASN A 35 -1.49 -2.87 5.80
CA ASN A 35 -0.15 -2.73 6.40
C ASN A 35 -0.18 -2.46 7.91
N ILE A 36 -1.24 -1.81 8.40
CA ILE A 36 -1.40 -1.53 9.84
C ILE A 36 -1.74 -2.78 10.65
N GLY A 37 -2.03 -3.92 9.99
CA GLY A 37 -2.38 -5.19 10.62
C GLY A 37 -3.84 -5.28 11.06
N ARG A 38 -4.27 -6.48 11.44
CA ARG A 38 -5.59 -6.72 12.04
C ARG A 38 -5.54 -6.45 13.54
N MET A 39 -6.67 -6.05 14.13
CA MET A 39 -6.74 -5.76 15.56
C MET A 39 -6.40 -6.98 16.42
N GLU A 40 -6.84 -8.16 15.96
CA GLU A 40 -6.59 -9.44 16.61
C GLU A 40 -5.09 -9.77 16.64
N ASP A 41 -4.38 -9.54 15.54
CA ASP A 41 -2.93 -9.78 15.43
C ASP A 41 -2.17 -8.79 16.32
N LEU A 42 -2.61 -7.52 16.38
CA LEU A 42 -2.01 -6.49 17.23
C LEU A 42 -2.24 -6.77 18.73
N ASP A 43 -3.32 -7.47 19.08
CA ASP A 43 -3.58 -7.90 20.46
C ASP A 43 -2.78 -9.13 20.86
N ALA A 44 -2.57 -10.05 19.93
CA ALA A 44 -1.87 -11.30 20.17
C ALA A 44 -0.35 -11.18 20.13
N ALA A 45 0.17 -10.16 19.43
CA ALA A 45 1.61 -10.01 19.20
C ALA A 45 2.42 -9.88 20.50
N THR A 46 3.45 -10.69 20.61
CA THR A 46 4.37 -10.72 21.76
C THR A 46 5.69 -10.01 21.45
N LEU A 47 6.43 -9.64 22.51
CA LEU A 47 7.76 -9.05 22.34
C LEU A 47 8.73 -10.00 21.61
N ASP A 48 8.66 -11.28 21.90
CA ASP A 48 9.53 -12.28 21.27
C ASP A 48 9.27 -12.39 19.77
N GLU A 49 8.01 -12.31 19.35
CA GLU A 49 7.64 -12.26 17.92
C GLU A 49 8.16 -11.01 17.24
N PHE A 50 8.06 -9.83 17.89
CA PHE A 50 8.64 -8.60 17.39
C PHE A 50 10.17 -8.71 17.25
N MET A 51 10.85 -9.27 18.24
CA MET A 51 12.28 -9.45 18.19
C MET A 51 12.67 -10.43 17.08
N ALA A 52 11.95 -11.52 16.94
CA ALA A 52 12.18 -12.51 15.87
C ALA A 52 11.96 -11.90 14.48
N TYR A 53 10.92 -11.08 14.33
CA TYR A 53 10.67 -10.35 13.10
C TYR A 53 11.78 -9.34 12.78
N PHE A 54 12.16 -8.53 13.77
CA PHE A 54 13.28 -7.60 13.63
C PHE A 54 14.54 -8.33 13.23
N ASP A 55 14.86 -9.39 13.93
CA ASP A 55 16.04 -10.21 13.68
C ASP A 55 16.04 -10.82 12.28
N LYS A 56 14.90 -11.20 11.76
CA LYS A 56 14.77 -11.81 10.44
C LYS A 56 14.89 -10.80 9.29
N TYR A 57 14.30 -9.61 9.43
CA TYR A 57 14.11 -8.71 8.31
C TYR A 57 14.98 -7.45 8.34
N TYR A 58 15.41 -7.00 9.52
CA TYR A 58 16.22 -5.81 9.68
C TYR A 58 17.72 -6.16 9.72
N SER A 59 18.27 -6.39 8.56
CA SER A 59 19.70 -6.68 8.39
C SER A 59 20.25 -5.97 7.14
N PRO A 60 21.57 -5.73 7.07
CA PRO A 60 22.19 -5.11 5.90
C PRO A 60 21.93 -5.86 4.59
N ASP A 61 21.74 -7.17 4.66
CA ASP A 61 21.46 -8.00 3.48
C ASP A 61 20.05 -7.79 2.91
N ASN A 62 19.16 -7.14 3.66
CA ASN A 62 17.80 -6.81 3.26
C ASN A 62 17.51 -5.30 3.27
N ALA A 63 18.52 -4.47 3.35
CA ALA A 63 18.39 -3.02 3.42
C ALA A 63 19.23 -2.32 2.34
N VAL A 64 18.73 -1.19 1.88
CA VAL A 64 19.47 -0.25 1.03
C VAL A 64 19.52 1.08 1.76
N LEU A 65 20.73 1.54 2.08
CA LEU A 65 20.95 2.86 2.66
C LEU A 65 21.21 3.87 1.53
N VAL A 66 20.38 4.88 1.45
CA VAL A 66 20.57 6.01 0.53
C VAL A 66 20.82 7.27 1.35
N VAL A 67 21.93 7.96 1.07
CA VAL A 67 22.26 9.25 1.67
C VAL A 67 22.35 10.27 0.55
N ALA A 68 21.50 11.30 0.59
CA ALA A 68 21.43 12.34 -0.43
C ALA A 68 21.40 13.73 0.23
N GLY A 69 22.04 14.70 -0.42
CA GLY A 69 22.11 16.09 0.05
C GLY A 69 23.46 16.73 -0.28
N ASP A 70 23.80 17.79 0.41
CA ASP A 70 25.14 18.41 0.35
C ASP A 70 26.11 17.57 1.20
N ILE A 71 26.71 16.55 0.59
CA ILE A 71 27.55 15.56 1.25
C ILE A 71 28.93 15.42 0.58
N GLU A 72 29.92 15.15 1.40
CA GLU A 72 31.24 14.65 0.95
C GLU A 72 31.20 13.12 0.93
N ILE A 73 31.31 12.52 -0.25
CA ILE A 73 31.14 11.08 -0.45
C ILE A 73 32.07 10.26 0.45
N GLU A 74 33.35 10.57 0.50
CA GLU A 74 34.33 9.77 1.28
C GLU A 74 34.14 9.92 2.79
N LYS A 75 33.79 11.11 3.25
CA LYS A 75 33.41 11.33 4.65
C LYS A 75 32.13 10.57 5.02
N THR A 76 31.16 10.59 4.14
CA THR A 76 29.91 9.85 4.33
C THR A 76 30.15 8.34 4.39
N LYS A 77 30.96 7.79 3.49
CA LYS A 77 31.36 6.38 3.54
C LYS A 77 32.05 6.02 4.85
N THR A 78 32.94 6.87 5.32
CA THR A 78 33.63 6.68 6.61
C THR A 78 32.63 6.65 7.77
N LEU A 79 31.65 7.58 7.77
CA LEU A 79 30.63 7.60 8.80
C LEU A 79 29.70 6.38 8.72
N VAL A 80 29.30 5.99 7.52
CA VAL A 80 28.48 4.77 7.32
C VAL A 80 29.24 3.54 7.84
N SER A 81 30.51 3.39 7.47
CA SER A 81 31.34 2.29 7.98
C SER A 81 31.46 2.34 9.50
N LYS A 82 31.68 3.51 10.09
CA LYS A 82 31.79 3.67 11.55
C LYS A 82 30.54 3.20 12.29
N TYR A 83 29.35 3.52 11.79
CA TYR A 83 28.12 3.26 12.53
C TYR A 83 27.43 1.95 12.14
N PHE A 84 27.71 1.40 10.96
CA PHE A 84 27.00 0.23 10.45
C PHE A 84 27.88 -1.02 10.25
N SER A 85 29.22 -0.93 10.36
CA SER A 85 30.09 -2.09 10.16
C SER A 85 29.88 -3.23 11.16
N GLU A 86 29.40 -2.90 12.37
CA GLU A 86 29.14 -3.88 13.41
C GLU A 86 27.76 -4.55 13.31
N VAL A 87 26.90 -4.03 12.44
CA VAL A 87 25.57 -4.61 12.23
C VAL A 87 25.73 -5.98 11.56
N LYS A 88 25.30 -7.01 12.27
CA LYS A 88 25.47 -8.40 11.81
C LYS A 88 24.63 -8.67 10.57
N ARG A 89 25.27 -9.28 9.58
CA ARG A 89 24.56 -9.90 8.47
C ARG A 89 23.78 -11.11 8.97
N ARG A 90 22.66 -11.37 8.35
CA ARG A 90 21.78 -12.50 8.68
C ARG A 90 21.53 -13.33 7.43
N PRO A 91 21.19 -14.63 7.57
CA PRO A 91 20.82 -15.43 6.43
C PRO A 91 19.69 -14.76 5.64
N GLY A 92 19.87 -14.61 4.33
CA GLY A 92 18.84 -14.09 3.47
C GLY A 92 17.57 -14.94 3.56
N PHE A 93 16.43 -14.31 3.35
CA PHE A 93 15.15 -15.02 3.27
C PHE A 93 14.61 -14.96 1.84
N THR A 94 13.95 -16.03 1.44
CA THR A 94 13.27 -16.07 0.15
C THR A 94 11.86 -15.51 0.30
N ARG A 95 11.53 -14.52 -0.52
CA ARG A 95 10.17 -14.02 -0.64
C ARG A 95 9.38 -14.97 -1.54
N ASN A 96 8.43 -15.65 -0.96
CA ASN A 96 7.54 -16.54 -1.70
C ASN A 96 6.08 -16.08 -1.46
N PHE A 97 5.56 -15.30 -2.39
CA PHE A 97 4.18 -14.87 -2.34
C PHE A 97 3.30 -15.80 -3.19
N PRO A 98 2.14 -16.21 -2.67
CA PRO A 98 1.23 -17.01 -3.45
C PRO A 98 0.75 -16.21 -4.67
N LYS A 99 0.65 -16.88 -5.80
CA LYS A 99 0.11 -16.27 -7.01
C LYS A 99 -1.40 -16.10 -6.86
N GLU A 100 -1.85 -14.90 -7.12
CA GLU A 100 -3.28 -14.57 -7.03
C GLU A 100 -4.08 -15.17 -8.18
N VAL A 101 -5.32 -15.56 -7.89
CA VAL A 101 -6.25 -16.09 -8.88
C VAL A 101 -6.66 -14.99 -9.87
N PRO A 102 -6.72 -15.26 -11.18
CA PRO A 102 -7.21 -14.28 -12.16
C PRO A 102 -8.64 -13.82 -11.85
N ILE A 103 -8.92 -12.54 -12.06
CA ILE A 103 -10.29 -12.00 -12.04
C ILE A 103 -10.90 -12.29 -13.41
N THR A 104 -11.93 -13.12 -13.47
CA THR A 104 -12.62 -13.50 -14.70
C THR A 104 -13.95 -12.77 -14.88
N GLU A 105 -14.50 -12.23 -13.81
CA GLU A 105 -15.79 -11.55 -13.80
C GLU A 105 -15.74 -10.26 -12.99
N THR A 106 -16.66 -9.33 -13.28
CA THR A 106 -16.81 -8.11 -12.48
C THR A 106 -17.45 -8.45 -11.15
N GLU A 107 -16.72 -8.24 -10.06
CA GLU A 107 -17.25 -8.32 -8.70
C GLU A 107 -17.81 -6.95 -8.31
N LYS A 108 -19.03 -6.93 -7.74
CA LYS A 108 -19.65 -5.73 -7.16
C LYS A 108 -19.82 -5.94 -5.67
N VAL A 109 -19.15 -5.11 -4.89
CA VAL A 109 -19.22 -5.15 -3.43
C VAL A 109 -19.84 -3.87 -2.92
N THR A 110 -20.78 -3.98 -1.99
CA THR A 110 -21.39 -2.82 -1.31
C THR A 110 -20.99 -2.86 0.16
N ALA A 111 -20.38 -1.78 0.62
CA ALA A 111 -20.06 -1.59 2.02
C ALA A 111 -20.83 -0.40 2.59
N TYR A 112 -21.22 -0.50 3.85
CA TYR A 112 -21.93 0.54 4.56
C TYR A 112 -21.05 1.12 5.67
N ASP A 113 -20.99 2.44 5.74
CA ASP A 113 -20.32 3.14 6.82
C ASP A 113 -21.22 4.29 7.30
N LYS A 114 -21.52 4.30 8.62
CA LYS A 114 -22.36 5.35 9.24
C LYS A 114 -21.77 6.76 9.16
N ASN A 115 -20.47 6.86 8.91
CA ASN A 115 -19.77 8.15 8.80
C ASN A 115 -19.83 8.73 7.39
N ILE A 116 -20.44 8.04 6.41
CA ILE A 116 -20.55 8.48 5.04
C ILE A 116 -21.92 9.13 4.81
N GLN A 117 -21.93 10.34 4.30
CA GLN A 117 -23.14 11.05 3.90
C GLN A 117 -23.39 10.96 2.39
N ILE A 118 -22.33 10.91 1.61
CA ILE A 118 -22.39 10.86 0.14
C ILE A 118 -21.79 9.53 -0.31
N PRO A 119 -22.53 8.72 -1.09
CA PRO A 119 -22.00 7.46 -1.57
C PRO A 119 -20.79 7.66 -2.50
N ALA A 120 -19.84 6.75 -2.42
CA ALA A 120 -18.69 6.69 -3.33
C ALA A 120 -18.73 5.38 -4.14
N VAL A 121 -18.27 5.46 -5.37
CA VAL A 121 -18.05 4.30 -6.23
C VAL A 121 -16.55 4.22 -6.54
N LEU A 122 -15.95 3.09 -6.27
CA LEU A 122 -14.55 2.82 -6.58
C LEU A 122 -14.48 1.68 -7.58
N ALA A 123 -13.85 1.94 -8.73
CA ALA A 123 -13.54 0.91 -9.71
C ALA A 123 -12.03 0.60 -9.64
N ALA A 124 -11.70 -0.67 -9.49
CA ALA A 124 -10.31 -1.08 -9.37
C ALA A 124 -9.99 -2.28 -10.25
N TYR A 125 -8.77 -2.32 -10.72
CA TYR A 125 -8.24 -3.36 -11.59
C TYR A 125 -6.88 -3.80 -11.09
N ARG A 126 -6.61 -5.10 -11.09
CA ARG A 126 -5.25 -5.58 -10.87
C ARG A 126 -4.39 -5.30 -12.09
N MET A 127 -3.15 -4.93 -11.84
CA MET A 127 -2.17 -4.63 -12.87
C MET A 127 -0.90 -5.47 -12.68
N PRO A 128 -0.05 -5.61 -13.70
CA PRO A 128 1.27 -6.19 -13.57
C PRO A 128 2.14 -5.45 -12.54
N GLY A 129 3.26 -6.09 -12.15
CA GLY A 129 4.21 -5.48 -11.22
C GLY A 129 4.75 -4.14 -11.74
N MET A 130 5.05 -3.23 -10.83
CA MET A 130 5.49 -1.85 -11.15
C MET A 130 6.76 -1.78 -12.02
N ALA A 131 7.55 -2.84 -12.08
CA ALA A 131 8.73 -2.92 -12.94
C ALA A 131 8.41 -3.35 -14.38
N GLU A 132 7.18 -3.75 -14.66
CA GLU A 132 6.78 -4.18 -15.99
C GLU A 132 6.31 -3.00 -16.85
N ARG A 133 6.55 -3.08 -18.16
CA ARG A 133 6.19 -2.01 -19.10
C ARG A 133 4.70 -1.65 -19.05
N ASP A 134 3.84 -2.64 -18.93
CA ASP A 134 2.40 -2.44 -18.95
C ASP A 134 1.90 -1.67 -17.72
N ALA A 135 2.64 -1.67 -16.62
CA ALA A 135 2.34 -0.84 -15.46
C ALA A 135 2.35 0.65 -15.81
N PHE A 136 3.33 1.12 -16.58
CA PHE A 136 3.41 2.51 -17.04
C PHE A 136 2.27 2.87 -17.98
N VAL A 137 1.89 1.94 -18.87
CA VAL A 137 0.76 2.15 -19.79
C VAL A 137 -0.55 2.29 -19.00
N LEU A 138 -0.76 1.43 -18.01
CA LEU A 138 -1.96 1.46 -17.17
C LEU A 138 -2.01 2.72 -16.27
N ASP A 139 -0.87 3.18 -15.80
CA ASP A 139 -0.78 4.44 -15.06
C ASP A 139 -1.18 5.65 -15.94
N MET A 140 -0.72 5.69 -17.19
CA MET A 140 -1.16 6.70 -18.15
C MET A 140 -2.66 6.63 -18.45
N ILE A 141 -3.22 5.42 -18.60
CA ILE A 141 -4.66 5.22 -18.79
C ILE A 141 -5.43 5.72 -17.56
N SER A 142 -4.98 5.38 -16.36
CA SER A 142 -5.59 5.84 -15.11
C SER A 142 -5.58 7.37 -15.02
N THR A 143 -4.44 8.00 -15.32
CA THR A 143 -4.31 9.45 -15.33
C THR A 143 -5.24 10.10 -16.37
N TYR A 144 -5.31 9.55 -17.57
CA TYR A 144 -6.20 10.04 -18.63
C TYR A 144 -7.67 9.95 -18.20
N LEU A 145 -8.07 8.86 -17.55
CA LEU A 145 -9.44 8.64 -17.13
C LEU A 145 -9.84 9.48 -15.91
N SER A 146 -8.98 9.57 -14.88
CA SER A 146 -9.32 10.19 -13.59
C SER A 146 -8.26 11.11 -13.00
N GLY A 147 -7.25 11.52 -13.76
CA GLY A 147 -6.16 12.38 -13.31
C GLY A 147 -6.54 13.86 -13.27
N GLY A 148 -7.46 14.25 -12.39
CA GLY A 148 -7.83 15.64 -12.15
C GLY A 148 -8.94 16.19 -13.08
N LYS A 149 -9.19 17.50 -13.01
CA LYS A 149 -10.35 18.15 -13.63
C LYS A 149 -10.38 18.09 -15.17
N SER A 150 -9.26 17.87 -15.82
CA SER A 150 -9.18 17.71 -17.27
C SER A 150 -9.47 16.28 -17.75
N SER A 151 -9.56 15.32 -16.85
CA SER A 151 -9.76 13.90 -17.15
C SER A 151 -11.13 13.60 -17.77
N VAL A 152 -11.22 12.46 -18.42
CA VAL A 152 -12.44 12.02 -19.11
C VAL A 152 -13.62 11.83 -18.17
N LEU A 153 -13.38 11.17 -17.03
CA LEU A 153 -14.42 10.90 -16.05
C LEU A 153 -14.90 12.19 -15.38
N TYR A 154 -13.98 13.07 -14.98
CA TYR A 154 -14.35 14.36 -14.39
C TYR A 154 -15.24 15.17 -15.33
N LYS A 155 -14.79 15.40 -16.55
CA LYS A 155 -15.58 16.15 -17.57
C LYS A 155 -16.94 15.51 -17.83
N LYS A 156 -17.00 14.18 -17.85
CA LYS A 156 -18.25 13.47 -18.14
C LYS A 156 -19.20 13.42 -16.95
N LEU A 157 -18.70 13.04 -15.77
CA LEU A 157 -19.52 12.78 -14.59
C LEU A 157 -19.80 14.05 -13.78
N VAL A 158 -18.80 14.92 -13.62
CA VAL A 158 -18.93 16.14 -12.83
C VAL A 158 -19.47 17.29 -13.71
N ASP A 159 -18.75 17.64 -14.79
CA ASP A 159 -19.09 18.84 -15.56
C ASP A 159 -20.38 18.68 -16.37
N LYS A 160 -20.50 17.59 -17.15
CA LYS A 160 -21.64 17.41 -18.08
C LYS A 160 -22.86 16.81 -17.42
N LYS A 161 -22.69 15.67 -16.73
CA LYS A 161 -23.82 14.91 -16.20
C LYS A 161 -24.27 15.33 -14.81
N LYS A 162 -23.44 16.03 -14.04
CA LYS A 162 -23.70 16.44 -12.65
C LYS A 162 -24.06 15.26 -11.73
N LEU A 163 -23.47 14.09 -11.97
CA LEU A 163 -23.73 12.85 -11.22
C LEU A 163 -22.75 12.64 -10.06
N ALA A 164 -21.62 13.33 -10.05
CA ALA A 164 -20.60 13.22 -9.03
C ALA A 164 -20.06 14.61 -8.65
N LEU A 165 -19.52 14.72 -7.46
CA LEU A 165 -18.80 15.91 -7.01
C LEU A 165 -17.33 15.87 -7.44
N GLU A 166 -16.77 14.67 -7.52
CA GLU A 166 -15.40 14.39 -7.93
C GLU A 166 -15.35 13.10 -8.77
N ALA A 167 -14.33 12.97 -9.61
CA ALA A 167 -14.06 11.76 -10.39
C ALA A 167 -12.61 11.67 -10.84
#